data_080ff74c64dfd00e55a4da637fc6b37e
#
_entry.id   080ff74c64dfd00e55a4da637fc6b37e
#
_cell.length_a   1.000
_cell.length_b   1.000
_cell.length_c   1.000
_cell.angle_alpha   90.00
_cell.angle_beta   90.00
_cell.angle_gamma   90.00
#
_symmetry.space_group_name_H-M   'P 1'
#
loop_
_entity.id
_entity.type
_entity.pdbx_description
1 polymer ?
#
loop_
_entity_poly.entity_id
_entity_poly.type
_entity_poly.pdbx_seq_one_letter_code
_entity_poly.pdbx_strand_id
1 'polypeptide(L)'
;MDFSAARRDSRGQSQQGLTMSAAFLSHIDSELAGLKSAGLYKSERVISSMQSAQIEVGGEKVLNFCANNYLGLADSIDLRKAATQALDRYGYGMASVRFICGTQEEHKELEATISSFLGLEDTILYGSCFDANGGLFETLLGEEDAIISD
;
A
#
# COMPACT_ATOMS: atom_id res chain seq x y z
N MET A 1 -25.33 12.41 5.76
CA MET A 1 -25.75 11.51 6.83
C MET A 1 -24.93 11.84 8.06
N ASP A 2 -25.60 12.33 9.08
CA ASP A 2 -25.01 12.84 10.32
C ASP A 2 -24.71 11.68 11.28
N PHE A 3 -23.43 11.44 11.58
CA PHE A 3 -22.96 10.40 12.52
C PHE A 3 -22.83 10.93 13.97
N SER A 4 -23.64 11.90 14.35
CA SER A 4 -23.53 12.62 15.63
C SER A 4 -24.37 12.05 16.78
N ALA A 5 -24.85 10.81 16.76
CA ALA A 5 -25.65 10.28 17.85
C ALA A 5 -25.36 8.83 18.18
N ALA A 6 -24.43 8.56 19.10
CA ALA A 6 -24.48 7.50 20.11
C ALA A 6 -23.26 7.50 21.04
N ARG A 7 -23.15 8.48 21.91
CA ARG A 7 -22.36 8.27 23.15
C ARG A 7 -23.36 8.09 24.30
N ARG A 8 -23.66 6.84 24.65
CA ARG A 8 -24.25 6.54 25.96
C ARG A 8 -23.12 6.41 26.98
N ASP A 9 -23.13 7.36 27.86
CA ASP A 9 -22.41 7.36 29.10
C ASP A 9 -22.81 6.14 29.96
N SER A 10 -21.84 5.27 30.27
CA SER A 10 -21.98 4.30 31.35
C SER A 10 -20.61 4.01 31.95
N ARG A 11 -20.40 4.55 33.14
CA ARG A 11 -19.41 4.20 34.16
C ARG A 11 -18.03 4.81 34.02
N GLY A 12 -17.71 5.68 34.98
CA GLY A 12 -16.39 6.18 35.30
C GLY A 12 -15.37 5.06 35.51
N GLN A 13 -14.78 4.59 34.41
CA GLN A 13 -13.49 3.96 34.46
C GLN A 13 -12.52 4.95 33.81
N SER A 14 -11.61 5.45 34.66
CA SER A 14 -10.47 6.23 34.21
C SER A 14 -9.81 5.53 33.03
N GLN A 15 -9.89 6.10 31.84
CA GLN A 15 -8.99 5.78 30.75
C GLN A 15 -7.57 6.14 31.21
N GLN A 16 -6.90 5.20 31.86
CA GLN A 16 -5.45 5.21 31.85
C GLN A 16 -5.05 4.88 30.40
N GLY A 17 -4.98 5.91 29.55
CA GLY A 17 -4.35 5.81 28.26
C GLY A 17 -2.96 5.24 28.50
N LEU A 18 -2.56 4.27 27.70
CA LEU A 18 -1.18 3.79 27.61
C LEU A 18 -0.30 5.00 27.25
N THR A 19 0.18 5.72 28.28
CA THR A 19 1.18 6.77 28.12
C THR A 19 2.52 6.09 27.93
N MET A 20 3.11 6.26 26.75
CA MET A 20 4.50 5.87 26.53
C MET A 20 5.38 6.49 27.61
N SER A 21 6.36 5.75 28.16
CA SER A 21 7.20 6.28 29.23
C SER A 21 7.98 7.51 28.74
N ALA A 22 8.13 8.51 29.61
CA ALA A 22 8.90 9.72 29.26
C ALA A 22 10.33 9.41 28.84
N ALA A 23 10.94 8.36 29.42
CA ALA A 23 12.26 7.90 29.04
C ALA A 23 12.32 7.38 27.59
N PHE A 24 11.29 6.65 27.15
CA PHE A 24 11.19 6.18 25.76
C PHE A 24 11.03 7.34 24.77
N LEU A 25 10.15 8.30 25.09
CA LEU A 25 9.98 9.49 24.25
C LEU A 25 11.27 10.30 24.13
N SER A 26 11.98 10.51 25.25
CA SER A 26 13.28 11.20 25.26
C SER A 26 14.33 10.47 24.44
N HIS A 27 14.32 9.14 24.46
CA HIS A 27 15.21 8.34 23.58
C HIS A 27 14.87 8.58 22.12
N ILE A 28 13.62 8.48 21.72
CA ILE A 28 13.18 8.75 20.33
C ILE A 28 13.56 10.17 19.87
N ASP A 29 13.35 11.18 20.72
CA ASP A 29 13.72 12.56 20.41
C ASP A 29 15.23 12.71 20.18
N SER A 30 16.05 12.01 20.98
CA SER A 30 17.51 11.98 20.80
C SER A 30 17.91 11.35 19.48
N GLU A 31 17.31 10.20 19.12
CA GLU A 31 17.55 9.52 17.85
C GLU A 31 17.17 10.42 16.65
N LEU A 32 16.00 11.06 16.72
CA LEU A 32 15.56 11.99 15.68
C LEU A 32 16.47 13.20 15.53
N ALA A 33 16.97 13.74 16.64
CA ALA A 33 17.95 14.83 16.62
C ALA A 33 19.28 14.37 15.99
N GLY A 34 19.72 13.15 16.30
CA GLY A 34 20.90 12.52 15.67
C GLY A 34 20.73 12.38 14.16
N LEU A 35 19.59 11.86 13.68
CA LEU A 35 19.31 11.75 12.26
C LEU A 35 19.29 13.11 11.55
N LYS A 36 18.73 14.13 12.18
CA LYS A 36 18.71 15.50 11.63
C LYS A 36 20.10 16.09 11.54
N SER A 37 20.92 15.95 12.57
CA SER A 37 22.29 16.47 12.59
C SER A 37 23.21 15.74 11.59
N ALA A 38 22.97 14.47 11.34
CA ALA A 38 23.66 13.67 10.34
C ALA A 38 23.18 13.89 8.90
N GLY A 39 22.12 14.68 8.67
CA GLY A 39 21.53 14.89 7.34
C GLY A 39 20.76 13.67 6.80
N LEU A 40 20.45 12.69 7.66
CA LEU A 40 19.76 11.45 7.29
C LEU A 40 18.24 11.52 7.48
N TYR A 41 17.77 12.58 8.13
CA TYR A 41 16.31 12.77 8.31
C TYR A 41 15.64 13.11 6.98
N LYS A 42 14.69 12.29 6.58
CA LYS A 42 13.93 12.49 5.33
C LYS A 42 12.64 13.23 5.63
N SER A 43 12.48 14.41 5.05
CA SER A 43 11.23 15.15 5.10
C SER A 43 10.30 14.71 3.96
N GLU A 44 9.06 14.45 4.27
CA GLU A 44 8.03 14.16 3.27
C GLU A 44 7.56 15.45 2.60
N ARG A 45 7.36 15.37 1.29
CA ARG A 45 6.75 16.46 0.50
C ARG A 45 5.30 16.08 0.19
N VAL A 46 4.38 16.90 0.67
CA VAL A 46 2.94 16.64 0.48
C VAL A 46 2.54 17.06 -0.94
N ILE A 47 2.02 16.10 -1.70
CA ILE A 47 1.49 16.32 -3.05
C ILE A 47 0.00 16.60 -2.92
N SER A 48 -0.47 17.70 -3.51
CA SER A 48 -1.88 18.15 -3.48
C SER A 48 -2.64 17.92 -4.80
N SER A 49 -1.99 17.31 -5.78
CA SER A 49 -2.57 16.96 -7.08
C SER A 49 -2.67 15.46 -7.29
N MET A 50 -3.26 15.03 -8.40
CA MET A 50 -3.13 13.64 -8.90
C MET A 50 -1.67 13.34 -9.25
N GLN A 51 -1.30 12.06 -9.22
CA GLN A 51 0.02 11.58 -9.64
C GLN A 51 0.10 11.62 -11.17
N SER A 52 0.99 12.49 -11.69
CA SER A 52 1.26 12.61 -13.12
C SER A 52 2.69 13.11 -13.36
N ALA A 53 3.06 13.39 -14.60
CA ALA A 53 4.35 13.99 -14.94
C ALA A 53 4.53 15.38 -14.33
N GLN A 54 3.45 16.13 -14.12
CA GLN A 54 3.43 17.39 -13.42
C GLN A 54 2.53 17.27 -12.19
N ILE A 55 3.07 17.60 -11.03
CA ILE A 55 2.39 17.54 -9.74
C ILE A 55 2.44 18.90 -9.03
N GLU A 56 1.60 19.06 -8.02
CA GLU A 56 1.60 20.24 -7.15
C GLU A 56 2.14 19.88 -5.77
N VAL A 57 3.14 20.61 -5.33
CA VAL A 57 3.82 20.45 -4.03
C VAL A 57 3.98 21.80 -3.38
N GLY A 58 3.40 22.00 -2.20
CA GLY A 58 3.49 23.28 -1.49
C GLY A 58 2.91 24.47 -2.25
N GLY A 59 1.91 24.25 -3.12
CA GLY A 59 1.29 25.26 -3.95
C GLY A 59 2.03 25.56 -5.28
N GLU A 60 3.16 24.91 -5.51
CA GLU A 60 3.97 25.09 -6.72
C GLU A 60 3.82 23.86 -7.66
N LYS A 61 3.73 24.14 -8.97
CA LYS A 61 3.75 23.09 -9.99
C LYS A 61 5.18 22.67 -10.31
N VAL A 62 5.46 21.38 -10.15
CA VAL A 62 6.79 20.80 -10.37
C VAL A 62 6.72 19.57 -11.29
N LEU A 63 7.81 19.28 -11.99
CA LEU A 63 7.95 18.03 -12.74
C LEU A 63 8.34 16.91 -11.79
N ASN A 64 7.65 15.77 -11.92
CA ASN A 64 7.85 14.59 -11.09
C ASN A 64 8.73 13.57 -11.80
N PHE A 65 10.02 13.53 -11.46
CA PHE A 65 10.98 12.54 -11.96
C PHE A 65 11.21 11.37 -11.00
N CYS A 66 10.50 11.34 -9.86
CA CYS A 66 10.74 10.38 -8.79
C CYS A 66 9.67 9.27 -8.71
N ALA A 67 8.64 9.31 -9.57
CA ALA A 67 7.54 8.37 -9.52
C ALA A 67 7.83 7.08 -10.31
N ASN A 68 7.32 5.96 -9.81
CA ASN A 68 7.27 4.68 -10.54
C ASN A 68 6.08 4.64 -11.51
N ASN A 69 5.79 5.73 -12.19
CA ASN A 69 4.69 5.90 -13.14
C ASN A 69 5.20 5.85 -14.59
N TYR A 70 6.03 4.87 -14.89
CA TYR A 70 6.76 4.77 -16.18
C TYR A 70 5.86 4.75 -17.40
N LEU A 71 4.65 4.19 -17.29
CA LEU A 71 3.67 4.13 -18.37
C LEU A 71 2.64 5.26 -18.33
N GLY A 72 2.73 6.18 -17.36
CA GLY A 72 1.78 7.30 -17.21
C GLY A 72 0.35 6.88 -16.87
N LEU A 73 0.17 5.72 -16.21
CA LEU A 73 -1.15 5.13 -15.96
C LEU A 73 -1.79 5.59 -14.64
N ALA A 74 -1.04 6.26 -13.77
CA ALA A 74 -1.52 6.60 -12.43
C ALA A 74 -2.78 7.49 -12.41
N ASP A 75 -2.97 8.35 -13.41
CA ASP A 75 -4.13 9.23 -13.56
C ASP A 75 -5.00 8.89 -14.79
N SER A 76 -4.81 7.71 -15.39
CA SER A 76 -5.56 7.26 -16.56
C SER A 76 -7.08 7.28 -16.30
N ILE A 77 -7.80 7.96 -17.19
CA ILE A 77 -9.26 8.05 -17.12
C ILE A 77 -9.91 6.68 -17.24
N ASP A 78 -9.37 5.80 -18.09
CA ASP A 78 -9.96 4.47 -18.32
C ASP A 78 -9.75 3.55 -17.12
N LEU A 79 -8.58 3.59 -16.49
CA LEU A 79 -8.33 2.84 -15.25
C LEU A 79 -9.20 3.35 -14.09
N ARG A 80 -9.39 4.66 -13.97
CA ARG A 80 -10.29 5.25 -12.97
C ARG A 80 -11.75 4.82 -13.17
N LYS A 81 -12.22 4.81 -14.42
CA LYS A 81 -13.57 4.30 -14.74
C LYS A 81 -13.72 2.83 -14.39
N ALA A 82 -12.75 2.00 -14.78
CA ALA A 82 -12.77 0.57 -14.45
C ALA A 82 -12.77 0.33 -12.92
N ALA A 83 -11.95 1.06 -12.17
CA ALA A 83 -11.93 0.98 -10.71
C ALA A 83 -13.29 1.40 -10.09
N THR A 84 -13.91 2.46 -10.59
CA THR A 84 -15.24 2.89 -10.12
C THR A 84 -16.30 1.83 -10.38
N GLN A 85 -16.32 1.24 -11.57
CA GLN A 85 -17.25 0.15 -11.93
C GLN A 85 -17.04 -1.09 -11.05
N ALA A 86 -15.77 -1.45 -10.76
CA ALA A 86 -15.47 -2.55 -9.87
C ALA A 86 -15.95 -2.28 -8.42
N LEU A 87 -15.75 -1.06 -7.92
CA LEU A 87 -16.28 -0.64 -6.61
C LEU A 87 -17.80 -0.71 -6.54
N ASP A 88 -18.51 -0.29 -7.60
CA ASP A 88 -19.97 -0.35 -7.66
C ASP A 88 -20.48 -1.79 -7.69
N ARG A 89 -19.73 -2.71 -8.34
CA ARG A 89 -20.12 -4.12 -8.50
C ARG A 89 -19.77 -4.97 -7.27
N TYR A 90 -18.58 -4.80 -6.72
CA TYR A 90 -18.00 -5.71 -5.70
C TYR A 90 -17.87 -5.07 -4.32
N GLY A 91 -18.08 -3.77 -4.19
CA GLY A 91 -17.86 -3.04 -2.95
C GLY A 91 -16.39 -2.69 -2.73
N TYR A 92 -16.11 -2.05 -1.59
CA TYR A 92 -14.77 -1.52 -1.30
C TYR A 92 -13.79 -2.56 -0.78
N GLY A 93 -14.25 -3.49 0.05
CA GLY A 93 -13.36 -4.36 0.83
C GLY A 93 -13.41 -5.82 0.42
N MET A 94 -12.24 -6.46 0.35
CA MET A 94 -12.11 -7.89 0.09
C MET A 94 -12.41 -8.79 1.29
N ALA A 95 -12.38 -8.25 2.48
CA ALA A 95 -12.82 -8.79 3.78
C ALA A 95 -12.31 -10.21 4.14
N SER A 96 -11.58 -10.90 3.27
CA SER A 96 -11.02 -12.24 3.53
C SER A 96 -9.79 -12.53 2.69
N VAL A 97 -8.96 -13.46 3.15
CA VAL A 97 -7.86 -14.02 2.35
C VAL A 97 -8.41 -14.95 1.26
N ARG A 98 -7.69 -15.04 0.15
CA ARG A 98 -8.17 -15.68 -1.07
C ARG A 98 -8.59 -17.15 -0.89
N PHE A 99 -7.82 -17.94 -0.17
CA PHE A 99 -8.07 -19.38 -0.04
C PHE A 99 -9.23 -19.74 0.91
N ILE A 100 -9.75 -18.78 1.70
CA ILE A 100 -10.92 -19.01 2.57
C ILE A 100 -12.20 -18.58 1.83
N CYS A 101 -12.44 -17.28 1.68
CA CYS A 101 -13.59 -16.72 0.98
C CYS A 101 -13.33 -15.36 0.30
N GLY A 102 -12.07 -15.07 -0.05
CA GLY A 102 -11.64 -13.80 -0.64
C GLY A 102 -11.30 -13.85 -2.13
N THR A 103 -11.44 -15.02 -2.80
CA THR A 103 -11.26 -15.10 -4.25
C THR A 103 -12.54 -14.66 -4.95
N GLN A 104 -12.42 -13.62 -5.78
CA GLN A 104 -13.50 -13.09 -6.62
C GLN A 104 -13.24 -13.39 -8.10
N GLU A 105 -14.24 -13.15 -8.94
CA GLU A 105 -14.15 -13.37 -10.38
C GLU A 105 -13.00 -12.60 -11.01
N GLU A 106 -12.77 -11.34 -10.61
CA GLU A 106 -11.69 -10.50 -11.12
C GLU A 106 -10.31 -11.07 -10.88
N HIS A 107 -10.08 -11.74 -9.76
CA HIS A 107 -8.80 -12.41 -9.54
C HIS A 107 -8.56 -13.49 -10.60
N LYS A 108 -9.56 -14.31 -10.89
CA LYS A 108 -9.44 -15.40 -11.85
C LYS A 108 -9.36 -14.90 -13.29
N GLU A 109 -10.10 -13.85 -13.62
CA GLU A 109 -10.06 -13.21 -14.92
C GLU A 109 -8.69 -12.56 -15.17
N LEU A 110 -8.13 -11.86 -14.18
CA LEU A 110 -6.79 -11.26 -14.29
C LEU A 110 -5.71 -12.34 -14.42
N GLU A 111 -5.76 -13.40 -13.62
CA GLU A 111 -4.84 -14.54 -13.72
C GLU A 111 -4.87 -15.17 -15.12
N ALA A 112 -6.05 -15.45 -15.65
CA ALA A 112 -6.21 -16.01 -16.98
C ALA A 112 -5.72 -15.05 -18.10
N THR A 113 -5.98 -13.75 -17.94
CA THR A 113 -5.53 -12.73 -18.90
C THR A 113 -4.01 -12.64 -18.93
N ILE A 114 -3.34 -12.63 -17.79
CA ILE A 114 -1.89 -12.58 -17.68
C ILE A 114 -1.27 -13.87 -18.26
N SER A 115 -1.80 -15.04 -17.91
CA SER A 115 -1.34 -16.33 -18.44
C SER A 115 -1.43 -16.37 -19.95
N SER A 116 -2.56 -15.94 -20.50
CA SER A 116 -2.75 -15.87 -21.96
C SER A 116 -1.78 -14.90 -22.63
N PHE A 117 -1.56 -13.72 -22.04
CA PHE A 117 -0.63 -12.71 -22.57
C PHE A 117 0.81 -13.19 -22.58
N LEU A 118 1.24 -13.91 -21.54
CA LEU A 118 2.61 -14.42 -21.41
C LEU A 118 2.82 -15.79 -22.07
N GLY A 119 1.76 -16.48 -22.47
CA GLY A 119 1.83 -17.84 -23.02
C GLY A 119 2.20 -18.89 -21.97
N LEU A 120 1.77 -18.69 -20.72
CA LEU A 120 2.00 -19.59 -19.60
C LEU A 120 0.72 -20.34 -19.22
N GLU A 121 0.84 -21.45 -18.50
CA GLU A 121 -0.30 -22.28 -18.12
C GLU A 121 -1.16 -21.64 -17.03
N ASP A 122 -0.55 -20.97 -16.05
CA ASP A 122 -1.24 -20.36 -14.92
C ASP A 122 -0.49 -19.15 -14.38
N THR A 123 -1.17 -18.36 -13.54
CA THR A 123 -0.65 -17.15 -12.87
C THR A 123 -1.13 -17.12 -11.44
N ILE A 124 -0.27 -16.69 -10.51
CA ILE A 124 -0.62 -16.34 -9.14
C ILE A 124 -0.40 -14.85 -8.91
N LEU A 125 -1.33 -14.21 -8.20
CA LEU A 125 -1.29 -12.77 -7.89
C LEU A 125 -0.79 -12.52 -6.47
N TYR A 126 0.04 -11.50 -6.32
CA TYR A 126 0.51 -10.96 -5.04
C TYR A 126 0.17 -9.48 -4.92
N GLY A 127 0.08 -8.97 -3.70
CA GLY A 127 -0.23 -7.57 -3.42
C GLY A 127 0.89 -6.59 -3.81
N SER A 128 2.14 -7.09 -3.88
CA SER A 128 3.31 -6.31 -4.28
C SER A 128 4.42 -7.20 -4.83
N CYS A 129 5.41 -6.58 -5.50
CA CYS A 129 6.63 -7.29 -5.91
C CYS A 129 7.40 -7.85 -4.70
N PHE A 130 7.40 -7.14 -3.58
CA PHE A 130 8.04 -7.59 -2.35
C PHE A 130 7.39 -8.88 -1.82
N ASP A 131 6.06 -8.91 -1.76
CA ASP A 131 5.31 -10.11 -1.35
C ASP A 131 5.52 -11.27 -2.32
N ALA A 132 5.58 -11.00 -3.63
CA ALA A 132 5.84 -12.02 -4.64
C ALA A 132 7.22 -12.66 -4.46
N ASN A 133 8.26 -11.85 -4.27
CA ASN A 133 9.60 -12.37 -4.02
C ASN A 133 9.69 -13.14 -2.70
N GLY A 134 9.12 -12.62 -1.61
CA GLY A 134 9.08 -13.30 -0.32
C GLY A 134 8.33 -14.64 -0.40
N GLY A 135 7.18 -14.67 -1.06
CA GLY A 135 6.36 -15.87 -1.17
C GLY A 135 6.93 -16.93 -2.13
N LEU A 136 7.60 -16.51 -3.21
CA LEU A 136 8.11 -17.42 -4.23
C LEU A 136 9.30 -18.24 -3.73
N PHE A 137 10.33 -17.57 -3.25
CA PHE A 137 11.60 -18.21 -2.94
C PHE A 137 11.48 -19.16 -1.74
N GLU A 138 10.84 -18.72 -0.66
CA GLU A 138 10.65 -19.56 0.53
C GLU A 138 9.74 -20.79 0.27
N THR A 139 8.88 -20.71 -0.75
CA THR A 139 7.96 -21.81 -1.08
C THR A 139 8.58 -22.85 -2.00
N LEU A 140 9.42 -22.42 -2.95
CA LEU A 140 9.94 -23.29 -4.01
C LEU A 140 11.35 -23.80 -3.70
N LEU A 141 12.13 -23.11 -2.88
CA LEU A 141 13.55 -23.38 -2.69
C LEU A 141 13.84 -23.89 -1.27
N GLY A 142 14.84 -24.75 -1.16
CA GLY A 142 15.36 -25.31 0.09
C GLY A 142 16.85 -25.00 0.29
N GLU A 143 17.44 -25.61 1.30
CA GLU A 143 18.85 -25.41 1.66
C GLU A 143 19.84 -25.83 0.56
N GLU A 144 19.42 -26.73 -0.33
CA GLU A 144 20.25 -27.25 -1.45
C GLU A 144 20.15 -26.39 -2.71
N ASP A 145 19.27 -25.39 -2.73
CA ASP A 145 19.03 -24.54 -3.88
C ASP A 145 19.82 -23.23 -3.80
N ALA A 146 20.04 -22.59 -4.95
CA ALA A 146 20.72 -21.32 -5.04
C ALA A 146 19.91 -20.30 -5.84
N ILE A 147 19.90 -19.06 -5.38
CA ILE A 147 19.33 -17.91 -6.09
C ILE A 147 20.48 -17.16 -6.73
N ILE A 148 20.43 -17.01 -8.06
CA ILE A 148 21.40 -16.21 -8.82
C ILE A 148 20.67 -14.98 -9.33
N SER A 149 21.12 -13.81 -8.92
CA SER A 149 20.54 -12.51 -9.31
C SER A 149 21.63 -11.60 -9.86
N ASP A 150 21.26 -10.76 -10.82
CA ASP A 150 22.09 -9.68 -11.38
C ASP A 150 21.91 -8.36 -10.60
#